data_0bf90714c6f0a291191f03a41d3d36cf
#
_entry.id   0bf90714c6f0a291191f03a41d3d36cf
#
_cell.length_a   1.000
_cell.length_b   1.000
_cell.length_c   1.000
_cell.angle_alpha   90.00
_cell.angle_beta   90.00
_cell.angle_gamma   90.00
#
_symmetry.space_group_name_H-M   'P 1'
#
loop_
_entity.id
_entity.type
_entity.pdbx_description
1 polymer ?
#
loop_
_entity_poly.entity_id
_entity_poly.type
_entity_poly.pdbx_seq_one_letter_code
_entity_poly.pdbx_strand_id
1 'polypeptide(L)'
;CKVNNFSGVPYNYSIIDKIFKNNLPKTINYSTQAGGKMNLLLLKKIISKYKTSKIRLLQMYGAAEATSRMSYLNWKDAEHKLGSIGKPIPGGKFYIVGRDGKKIKTPHKSGELIYKGPNVFMGYAKNLKDLSLSDLNRGLLKTGDIAYKDKNGFYYIVGRKDRYVKIYGIRVDLSELETAPRKWFLSSE
;
A
#
# COMPACT_ATOMS: atom_id res chain seq x y z
N CYS A 1 -11.52 -28.91 7.01
CA CYS A 1 -11.31 -28.01 5.84
C CYS A 1 -9.83 -27.93 5.52
N LYS A 2 -9.45 -28.11 4.26
CA LYS A 2 -8.06 -27.91 3.80
C LYS A 2 -7.95 -26.47 3.26
N VAL A 3 -7.52 -25.54 4.12
CA VAL A 3 -7.25 -24.14 3.73
C VAL A 3 -5.99 -24.10 2.85
N ASN A 4 -6.08 -23.52 1.67
CA ASN A 4 -4.98 -23.41 0.71
C ASN A 4 -4.49 -21.98 0.47
N ASN A 5 -5.17 -20.99 1.00
CA ASN A 5 -4.74 -19.59 0.95
C ASN A 5 -5.06 -18.87 2.27
N PHE A 6 -4.36 -17.76 2.50
CA PHE A 6 -4.58 -16.87 3.63
C PHE A 6 -4.50 -15.42 3.15
N SER A 7 -5.50 -14.63 3.53
CA SER A 7 -5.53 -13.19 3.25
C SER A 7 -5.57 -12.42 4.57
N GLY A 8 -4.74 -11.38 4.71
CA GLY A 8 -4.69 -10.65 5.96
C GLY A 8 -4.15 -9.22 5.83
N VAL A 9 -4.39 -8.46 6.90
CA VAL A 9 -3.78 -7.15 7.14
C VAL A 9 -2.47 -7.33 7.90
N PRO A 10 -1.59 -6.31 7.99
CA PRO A 10 -0.29 -6.43 8.68
C PRO A 10 -0.37 -7.03 10.09
N TYR A 11 -1.42 -6.70 10.84
CA TYR A 11 -1.64 -7.24 12.18
C TYR A 11 -1.79 -8.78 12.19
N ASN A 12 -2.53 -9.34 11.24
CA ASN A 12 -2.67 -10.80 11.14
C ASN A 12 -1.33 -11.49 10.92
N TYR A 13 -0.44 -10.88 10.11
CA TYR A 13 0.92 -11.40 9.89
C TYR A 13 1.81 -11.32 11.12
N SER A 14 1.61 -10.32 11.99
CA SER A 14 2.32 -10.25 13.26
C SER A 14 1.91 -11.39 14.21
N ILE A 15 0.63 -11.78 14.19
CA ILE A 15 0.11 -12.93 14.94
C ILE A 15 0.69 -14.23 14.36
N ILE A 16 0.66 -14.40 13.04
CA ILE A 16 1.23 -15.57 12.36
C ILE A 16 2.71 -15.73 12.69
N ASP A 17 3.48 -14.65 12.70
CA ASP A 17 4.90 -14.69 13.03
C ASP A 17 5.14 -15.16 14.47
N LYS A 18 4.28 -14.76 15.41
CA LYS A 18 4.34 -15.17 16.83
C LYS A 18 3.90 -16.63 17.06
N ILE A 19 2.78 -17.04 16.47
CA ILE A 19 2.15 -18.35 16.72
C ILE A 19 2.87 -19.46 15.96
N PHE A 20 3.06 -19.25 14.66
CA PHE A 20 3.61 -20.26 13.75
C PHE A 20 5.13 -20.06 13.55
N LYS A 21 5.93 -20.10 14.60
CA LYS A 21 7.38 -19.82 14.54
C LYS A 21 8.04 -20.36 13.26
N ASN A 22 7.91 -21.68 12.97
CA ASN A 22 8.46 -22.31 11.76
C ASN A 22 7.53 -23.33 11.09
N ASN A 23 6.32 -23.54 11.60
CA ASN A 23 5.40 -24.60 11.15
C ASN A 23 4.12 -24.02 10.56
N LEU A 24 4.25 -23.35 9.41
CA LEU A 24 3.06 -22.94 8.66
C LEU A 24 2.35 -24.19 8.10
N PRO A 25 0.99 -24.18 8.03
CA PRO A 25 0.24 -25.29 7.44
C PRO A 25 0.70 -25.57 6.01
N LYS A 26 1.10 -26.82 5.75
CA LYS A 26 1.62 -27.28 4.44
C LYS A 26 0.60 -27.13 3.30
N THR A 27 -0.67 -26.93 3.63
CA THR A 27 -1.75 -26.73 2.65
C THR A 27 -1.81 -25.34 2.06
N ILE A 28 -1.16 -24.33 2.70
CA ILE A 28 -1.16 -22.95 2.21
C ILE A 28 -0.20 -22.83 1.05
N ASN A 29 -0.72 -22.47 -0.13
CA ASN A 29 0.05 -22.29 -1.35
C ASN A 29 0.40 -20.82 -1.61
N TYR A 30 -0.50 -19.91 -1.22
CA TYR A 30 -0.28 -18.47 -1.36
C TYR A 30 -0.98 -17.69 -0.26
N SER A 31 -0.51 -16.46 -0.09
CA SER A 31 -1.03 -15.54 0.91
C SER A 31 -1.06 -14.13 0.34
N THR A 32 -2.05 -13.34 0.74
CA THR A 32 -2.20 -11.96 0.28
C THR A 32 -2.20 -10.99 1.44
N GLN A 33 -1.44 -9.92 1.33
CA GLN A 33 -1.39 -8.85 2.32
C GLN A 33 -1.94 -7.56 1.71
N ALA A 34 -2.88 -6.93 2.39
CA ALA A 34 -3.48 -5.65 2.01
C ALA A 34 -3.87 -4.84 3.24
N GLY A 35 -4.51 -3.66 3.05
CA GLY A 35 -5.15 -2.88 4.11
C GLY A 35 -4.19 -2.10 5.02
N GLY A 36 -2.92 -1.99 4.67
CA GLY A 36 -1.95 -1.18 5.42
C GLY A 36 -0.50 -1.50 5.06
N LYS A 37 0.41 -0.60 5.44
CA LYS A 37 1.84 -0.79 5.26
C LYS A 37 2.38 -1.71 6.35
N MET A 38 2.96 -2.84 5.98
CA MET A 38 3.63 -3.73 6.91
C MET A 38 4.99 -3.15 7.33
N ASN A 39 5.33 -3.28 8.62
CA ASN A 39 6.68 -2.95 9.09
C ASN A 39 7.72 -3.76 8.30
N LEU A 40 8.82 -3.12 7.88
CA LEU A 40 9.81 -3.73 7.00
C LEU A 40 10.55 -4.91 7.64
N LEU A 41 10.76 -4.90 8.97
CA LEU A 41 11.40 -6.02 9.67
C LEU A 41 10.48 -7.24 9.68
N LEU A 42 9.20 -7.04 9.99
CA LEU A 42 8.19 -8.09 9.93
C LEU A 42 8.06 -8.63 8.50
N LEU A 43 8.00 -7.74 7.52
CA LEU A 43 7.90 -8.12 6.12
C LEU A 43 9.07 -9.00 5.66
N LYS A 44 10.32 -8.63 6.01
CA LYS A 44 11.51 -9.45 5.75
C LYS A 44 11.39 -10.85 6.35
N LYS A 45 10.97 -10.95 7.62
CA LYS A 45 10.76 -12.23 8.31
C LYS A 45 9.71 -13.09 7.59
N ILE A 46 8.57 -12.49 7.22
CA ILE A 46 7.48 -13.21 6.54
C ILE A 46 7.94 -13.68 5.15
N ILE A 47 8.63 -12.85 4.37
CA ILE A 47 9.17 -13.23 3.06
C ILE A 47 10.12 -14.42 3.19
N SER A 48 11.08 -14.37 4.12
CA SER A 48 12.03 -15.46 4.37
C SER A 48 11.31 -16.76 4.76
N LYS A 49 10.40 -16.68 5.73
CA LYS A 49 9.60 -17.82 6.22
C LYS A 49 8.75 -18.44 5.09
N TYR A 50 8.12 -17.60 4.26
CA TYR A 50 7.28 -18.05 3.16
C TYR A 50 8.09 -18.65 2.02
N LYS A 51 9.29 -18.12 1.75
CA LYS A 51 10.23 -18.69 0.78
C LYS A 51 10.61 -20.13 1.17
N THR A 52 10.98 -20.36 2.43
CA THR A 52 11.28 -21.69 2.97
C THR A 52 10.09 -22.64 2.91
N SER A 53 8.89 -22.15 3.21
CA SER A 53 7.65 -22.92 3.16
C SER A 53 7.02 -23.02 1.77
N LYS A 54 7.66 -22.44 0.72
CA LYS A 54 7.17 -22.37 -0.66
C LYS A 54 5.81 -21.67 -0.82
N ILE A 55 5.46 -20.78 0.11
CA ILE A 55 4.24 -19.98 0.07
C ILE A 55 4.47 -18.71 -0.75
N ARG A 56 3.59 -18.41 -1.69
CA ARG A 56 3.65 -17.22 -2.54
C ARG A 56 3.00 -16.04 -1.85
N LEU A 57 3.77 -15.03 -1.43
CA LEU A 57 3.24 -13.81 -0.84
C LEU A 57 2.97 -12.76 -1.92
N LEU A 58 1.72 -12.29 -1.99
CA LEU A 58 1.31 -11.19 -2.84
C LEU A 58 1.00 -9.98 -1.94
N GLN A 59 1.75 -8.92 -2.07
CA GLN A 59 1.47 -7.67 -1.36
C GLN A 59 0.63 -6.78 -2.26
N MET A 60 -0.54 -6.36 -1.79
CA MET A 60 -1.52 -5.62 -2.58
C MET A 60 -1.72 -4.22 -2.02
N TYR A 61 -1.92 -3.28 -2.93
CA TYR A 61 -2.31 -1.91 -2.61
C TYR A 61 -3.57 -1.54 -3.36
N GLY A 62 -4.46 -0.82 -2.68
CA GLY A 62 -5.70 -0.34 -3.24
C GLY A 62 -6.50 0.50 -2.27
N ALA A 63 -7.62 1.00 -2.76
CA ALA A 63 -8.60 1.78 -2.03
C ALA A 63 -10.00 1.30 -2.40
N ALA A 64 -10.98 1.50 -1.53
CA ALA A 64 -12.37 1.13 -1.79
C ALA A 64 -12.91 1.77 -3.07
N GLU A 65 -12.46 2.99 -3.35
CA GLU A 65 -12.78 3.79 -4.54
C GLU A 65 -12.28 3.17 -5.86
N ALA A 66 -11.46 2.11 -5.80
CA ALA A 66 -10.98 1.37 -6.95
C ALA A 66 -11.08 -0.15 -6.72
N THR A 67 -12.19 -0.59 -6.12
CA THR A 67 -12.51 -2.00 -5.86
C THR A 67 -11.40 -2.76 -5.10
N SER A 68 -10.81 -2.07 -4.12
CA SER A 68 -9.81 -2.59 -3.19
C SER A 68 -8.47 -3.03 -3.78
N ARG A 69 -8.29 -2.99 -5.11
CA ARG A 69 -7.04 -3.46 -5.73
C ARG A 69 -6.65 -2.60 -6.92
N MET A 70 -5.55 -1.88 -6.78
CA MET A 70 -4.95 -1.05 -7.83
C MET A 70 -3.59 -1.59 -8.28
N SER A 71 -2.85 -2.26 -7.38
CA SER A 71 -1.56 -2.88 -7.71
C SER A 71 -1.24 -4.05 -6.81
N TYR A 72 -0.24 -4.82 -7.20
CA TYR A 72 0.35 -5.86 -6.36
C TYR A 72 1.84 -6.02 -6.63
N LEU A 73 2.56 -6.41 -5.59
CA LEU A 73 3.94 -6.89 -5.68
C LEU A 73 3.92 -8.41 -5.71
N ASN A 74 4.49 -8.97 -6.78
CA ASN A 74 4.61 -10.41 -6.94
C ASN A 74 5.62 -10.98 -5.95
N TRP A 75 5.41 -12.20 -5.47
CA TRP A 75 6.32 -12.93 -4.58
C TRP A 75 7.74 -13.09 -5.15
N LYS A 76 7.89 -13.15 -6.48
CA LYS A 76 9.20 -13.21 -7.15
C LYS A 76 10.03 -11.94 -6.94
N ASP A 77 9.37 -10.80 -6.83
CA ASP A 77 9.99 -9.49 -6.68
C ASP A 77 10.08 -9.04 -5.22
N ALA A 78 9.36 -9.72 -4.29
CA ALA A 78 9.16 -9.26 -2.92
C ALA A 78 10.46 -9.03 -2.14
N GLU A 79 11.48 -9.89 -2.35
CA GLU A 79 12.77 -9.82 -1.69
C GLU A 79 13.60 -8.63 -2.19
N HIS A 80 13.57 -8.35 -3.50
CA HIS A 80 14.36 -7.28 -4.14
C HIS A 80 13.64 -5.94 -4.15
N LYS A 81 12.33 -5.92 -3.97
CA LYS A 81 11.46 -4.72 -4.01
C LYS A 81 10.74 -4.51 -2.67
N LEU A 82 11.46 -4.74 -1.59
CA LEU A 82 10.92 -4.66 -0.23
C LEU A 82 10.22 -3.31 0.03
N GLY A 83 8.97 -3.36 0.51
CA GLY A 83 8.15 -2.18 0.82
C GLY A 83 7.50 -1.52 -0.40
N SER A 84 7.70 -2.07 -1.60
CA SER A 84 6.98 -1.64 -2.79
C SER A 84 5.51 -2.07 -2.74
N ILE A 85 4.64 -1.24 -3.32
CA ILE A 85 3.25 -1.61 -3.63
C ILE A 85 3.12 -2.33 -4.99
N GLY A 86 4.25 -2.64 -5.62
CA GLY A 86 4.31 -3.36 -6.89
C GLY A 86 4.02 -2.51 -8.11
N LYS A 87 3.37 -3.14 -9.09
CA LYS A 87 2.95 -2.53 -10.37
C LYS A 87 1.42 -2.54 -10.48
N PRO A 88 0.84 -1.63 -11.29
CA PRO A 88 -0.60 -1.63 -11.51
C PRO A 88 -1.12 -2.98 -12.02
N ILE A 89 -2.37 -3.30 -11.66
CA ILE A 89 -3.08 -4.45 -12.25
C ILE A 89 -3.30 -4.26 -13.75
N PRO A 90 -3.58 -5.32 -14.51
CA PRO A 90 -3.97 -5.22 -15.91
C PRO A 90 -5.13 -4.22 -16.10
N GLY A 91 -5.01 -3.35 -17.10
CA GLY A 91 -5.96 -2.26 -17.36
C GLY A 91 -5.77 -1.01 -16.49
N GLY A 92 -5.03 -1.11 -15.37
CA GLY A 92 -4.71 0.02 -14.50
C GLY A 92 -3.41 0.71 -14.88
N LYS A 93 -3.31 2.02 -14.54
CA LYS A 93 -2.09 2.82 -14.73
C LYS A 93 -1.88 3.74 -13.53
N PHE A 94 -0.62 3.86 -13.07
CA PHE A 94 -0.22 4.87 -12.09
C PHE A 94 0.50 6.03 -12.75
N TYR A 95 0.27 7.22 -12.20
CA TYR A 95 1.02 8.44 -12.50
C TYR A 95 1.48 9.07 -11.19
N ILE A 96 2.70 9.62 -11.19
CA ILE A 96 3.17 10.48 -10.11
C ILE A 96 3.00 11.92 -10.59
N VAL A 97 2.34 12.76 -9.80
CA VAL A 97 2.02 14.13 -10.17
C VAL A 97 2.63 15.10 -9.16
N GLY A 98 3.34 16.10 -9.64
CA GLY A 98 3.96 17.14 -8.83
C GLY A 98 2.95 18.15 -8.28
N ARG A 99 3.44 19.06 -7.44
CA ARG A 99 2.62 20.17 -6.91
C ARG A 99 2.13 21.14 -8.00
N ASP A 100 2.85 21.20 -9.11
CA ASP A 100 2.53 21.97 -10.30
C ASP A 100 1.48 21.28 -11.22
N GLY A 101 0.96 20.13 -10.81
CA GLY A 101 0.01 19.34 -11.59
C GLY A 101 0.63 18.53 -12.73
N LYS A 102 1.93 18.63 -12.96
CA LYS A 102 2.62 17.92 -14.05
C LYS A 102 3.04 16.52 -13.64
N LYS A 103 3.02 15.60 -14.61
CA LYS A 103 3.48 14.22 -14.40
C LYS A 103 4.99 14.18 -14.21
N ILE A 104 5.42 13.54 -13.13
CA ILE A 104 6.83 13.28 -12.83
C ILE A 104 7.23 11.97 -13.50
N LYS A 105 8.19 12.03 -14.43
CA LYS A 105 8.75 10.86 -15.12
C LYS A 105 10.06 10.38 -14.47
N THR A 106 10.77 11.26 -13.77
CA THR A 106 12.06 11.01 -13.14
C THR A 106 11.92 9.94 -12.04
N PRO A 107 12.70 8.85 -12.08
CA PRO A 107 12.71 7.85 -11.02
C PRO A 107 13.07 8.46 -9.66
N HIS A 108 12.54 7.89 -8.58
CA HIS A 108 12.77 8.28 -7.19
C HIS A 108 12.31 9.70 -6.81
N LYS A 109 11.72 10.47 -7.74
CA LYS A 109 11.09 11.76 -7.42
C LYS A 109 9.68 11.55 -6.96
N SER A 110 9.35 12.03 -5.75
CA SER A 110 8.04 11.85 -5.11
C SER A 110 7.01 12.88 -5.58
N GLY A 111 5.75 12.47 -5.61
CA GLY A 111 4.58 13.29 -5.89
C GLY A 111 3.30 12.54 -5.52
N GLU A 112 2.15 13.15 -5.79
CA GLU A 112 0.86 12.52 -5.54
C GLU A 112 0.65 11.33 -6.49
N LEU A 113 0.25 10.18 -5.94
CA LEU A 113 -0.08 9.00 -6.72
C LEU A 113 -1.49 9.12 -7.27
N ILE A 114 -1.60 9.08 -8.58
CA ILE A 114 -2.86 9.07 -9.31
C ILE A 114 -3.04 7.69 -9.96
N TYR A 115 -4.20 7.09 -9.76
CA TYR A 115 -4.57 5.84 -10.43
C TYR A 115 -5.57 6.12 -11.56
N LYS A 116 -5.42 5.42 -12.69
CA LYS A 116 -6.40 5.40 -13.78
C LYS A 116 -6.72 3.94 -14.11
N GLY A 117 -7.98 3.59 -14.11
CA GLY A 117 -8.44 2.25 -14.43
C GLY A 117 -9.96 2.13 -14.52
N PRO A 118 -10.47 1.10 -15.20
CA PRO A 118 -11.91 0.87 -15.36
C PRO A 118 -12.61 0.49 -14.05
N ASN A 119 -11.85 0.11 -13.02
CA ASN A 119 -12.34 -0.25 -11.70
C ASN A 119 -12.45 0.92 -10.72
N VAL A 120 -12.22 2.14 -11.18
CA VAL A 120 -12.47 3.34 -10.37
C VAL A 120 -13.97 3.57 -10.27
N PHE A 121 -14.46 3.82 -9.05
CA PHE A 121 -15.87 4.11 -8.78
C PHE A 121 -16.33 5.40 -9.49
N MET A 122 -17.61 5.52 -9.75
CA MET A 122 -18.17 6.67 -10.47
C MET A 122 -18.20 7.96 -9.63
N GLY A 123 -18.26 7.84 -8.32
CA GLY A 123 -18.30 8.97 -7.38
C GLY A 123 -18.97 8.60 -6.07
N TYR A 124 -19.00 9.54 -5.13
CA TYR A 124 -19.74 9.38 -3.87
C TYR A 124 -21.18 9.87 -4.05
N ALA A 125 -22.15 9.09 -3.54
CA ALA A 125 -23.54 9.51 -3.40
C ALA A 125 -23.79 9.93 -1.94
N LYS A 126 -24.16 11.18 -1.71
CA LYS A 126 -24.54 11.72 -0.40
C LYS A 126 -26.05 11.69 -0.17
N ASN A 127 -26.82 11.62 -1.24
CA ASN A 127 -28.27 11.57 -1.24
C ASN A 127 -28.78 10.79 -2.46
N LEU A 128 -30.10 10.49 -2.50
CA LEU A 128 -30.70 9.69 -3.57
C LEU A 128 -30.55 10.31 -4.97
N LYS A 129 -30.51 11.64 -5.10
CA LYS A 129 -30.34 12.31 -6.40
C LYS A 129 -28.95 12.04 -6.98
N ASP A 130 -27.96 11.84 -6.14
CA ASP A 130 -26.58 11.59 -6.59
C ASP A 130 -26.45 10.23 -7.30
N LEU A 131 -27.38 9.29 -7.06
CA LEU A 131 -27.39 7.98 -7.72
C LEU A 131 -27.70 8.07 -9.22
N SER A 132 -28.28 9.18 -9.68
CA SER A 132 -28.55 9.45 -11.10
C SER A 132 -27.41 10.19 -11.81
N LEU A 133 -26.35 10.57 -11.08
CA LEU A 133 -25.20 11.25 -11.68
C LEU A 133 -24.38 10.27 -12.55
N SER A 134 -23.82 10.81 -13.63
CA SER A 134 -22.88 10.08 -14.47
C SER A 134 -21.53 9.86 -13.75
N ASP A 135 -20.60 9.12 -14.38
CA ASP A 135 -19.25 8.90 -13.88
C ASP A 135 -18.48 10.22 -13.75
N LEU A 136 -18.43 10.72 -12.51
CA LEU A 136 -17.73 11.97 -12.16
C LEU A 136 -16.21 11.82 -12.19
N ASN A 137 -15.71 10.62 -11.92
CA ASN A 137 -14.28 10.34 -11.82
C ASN A 137 -13.64 9.97 -13.17
N ARG A 138 -14.44 9.53 -14.14
CA ARG A 138 -13.98 9.16 -15.49
C ARG A 138 -12.79 8.18 -15.46
N GLY A 139 -12.87 7.22 -14.53
CA GLY A 139 -11.83 6.22 -14.33
C GLY A 139 -10.55 6.75 -13.70
N LEU A 140 -10.53 7.95 -13.10
CA LEU A 140 -9.33 8.56 -12.50
C LEU A 140 -9.53 8.78 -10.99
N LEU A 141 -8.61 8.28 -10.20
CA LEU A 141 -8.60 8.40 -8.74
C LEU A 141 -7.35 9.14 -8.26
N LYS A 142 -7.55 10.28 -7.58
CA LYS A 142 -6.52 10.92 -6.76
C LYS A 142 -6.46 10.19 -5.43
N THR A 143 -5.39 9.42 -5.19
CA THR A 143 -5.35 8.54 -4.02
C THR A 143 -5.09 9.29 -2.71
N GLY A 144 -4.56 10.50 -2.78
CA GLY A 144 -4.06 11.25 -1.63
C GLY A 144 -2.75 10.70 -1.06
N ASP A 145 -2.23 9.61 -1.60
CA ASP A 145 -0.94 9.07 -1.19
C ASP A 145 0.21 9.74 -1.95
N ILE A 146 1.32 9.97 -1.27
CA ILE A 146 2.57 10.43 -1.86
C ILE A 146 3.44 9.21 -2.15
N ALA A 147 3.92 9.13 -3.39
CA ALA A 147 4.69 7.97 -3.85
C ALA A 147 5.79 8.38 -4.82
N TYR A 148 6.74 7.47 -5.02
CA TYR A 148 7.68 7.54 -6.12
C TYR A 148 7.70 6.22 -6.88
N LYS A 149 8.29 6.27 -8.09
CA LYS A 149 8.53 5.10 -8.93
C LYS A 149 10.04 4.86 -9.05
N ASP A 150 10.50 3.62 -8.92
CA ASP A 150 11.91 3.28 -9.18
C ASP A 150 12.20 3.13 -10.68
N LYS A 151 13.48 2.92 -11.02
CA LYS A 151 13.95 2.72 -12.41
C LYS A 151 13.35 1.47 -13.08
N ASN A 152 12.89 0.49 -12.28
CA ASN A 152 12.30 -0.76 -12.75
C ASN A 152 10.76 -0.69 -12.85
N GLY A 153 10.16 0.47 -12.56
CA GLY A 153 8.72 0.69 -12.65
C GLY A 153 7.92 0.23 -11.43
N PHE A 154 8.56 -0.06 -10.29
CA PHE A 154 7.89 -0.36 -9.03
C PHE A 154 7.59 0.92 -8.24
N TYR A 155 6.44 0.96 -7.59
CA TYR A 155 5.96 2.12 -6.84
C TYR A 155 6.12 1.91 -5.33
N TYR A 156 6.39 3.01 -4.62
CA TYR A 156 6.61 3.02 -3.17
C TYR A 156 5.84 4.17 -2.54
N ILE A 157 5.01 3.88 -1.54
CA ILE A 157 4.31 4.90 -0.76
C ILE A 157 5.25 5.44 0.32
N VAL A 158 5.39 6.77 0.36
CA VAL A 158 6.23 7.47 1.34
C VAL A 158 5.40 8.24 2.38
N GLY A 159 4.12 8.52 2.10
CA GLY A 159 3.23 9.22 3.02
C GLY A 159 1.86 9.48 2.43
N ARG A 160 1.04 10.27 3.13
CA ARG A 160 -0.25 10.79 2.64
C ARG A 160 -0.25 12.30 2.58
N LYS A 161 -0.92 12.86 1.58
CA LYS A 161 -1.00 14.30 1.33
C LYS A 161 -1.63 15.05 2.50
N ASP A 162 -2.63 14.46 3.12
CA ASP A 162 -3.47 15.09 4.16
C ASP A 162 -3.14 14.63 5.59
N ARG A 163 -2.04 13.87 5.77
CA ARG A 163 -1.59 13.39 7.08
C ARG A 163 -0.56 14.33 7.73
N TYR A 164 -0.77 15.61 7.64
CA TYR A 164 0.04 16.57 8.37
C TYR A 164 -0.82 17.46 9.28
N VAL A 165 -0.27 17.80 10.42
CA VAL A 165 -0.78 18.86 11.29
C VAL A 165 0.15 20.07 11.21
N LYS A 166 -0.39 21.27 11.36
CA LYS A 166 0.41 22.47 11.57
C LYS A 166 0.58 22.68 13.07
N ILE A 167 1.78 22.52 13.58
CA ILE A 167 2.13 22.83 14.97
C ILE A 167 2.97 24.10 14.93
N TYR A 168 2.48 25.19 15.52
CA TYR A 168 3.12 26.52 15.49
C TYR A 168 3.53 26.99 14.08
N GLY A 169 2.71 26.68 13.07
CA GLY A 169 2.98 27.04 11.67
C GLY A 169 3.94 26.09 10.92
N ILE A 170 4.57 25.16 11.61
CA ILE A 170 5.44 24.14 11.03
C ILE A 170 4.57 22.94 10.61
N ARG A 171 4.75 22.48 9.37
CA ARG A 171 4.06 21.29 8.83
C ARG A 171 4.75 20.03 9.33
N VAL A 172 4.08 19.28 10.20
CA VAL A 172 4.56 18.01 10.74
C VAL A 172 3.78 16.87 10.07
N ASP A 173 4.49 15.92 9.44
CA ASP A 173 3.87 14.71 8.88
C ASP A 173 3.62 13.70 10.00
N LEU A 174 2.37 13.35 10.21
CA LEU A 174 2.00 12.38 11.24
C LEU A 174 2.60 10.99 10.99
N SER A 175 2.94 10.67 9.74
CA SER A 175 3.59 9.39 9.41
C SER A 175 5.04 9.34 9.92
N GLU A 176 5.72 10.49 9.98
CA GLU A 176 7.07 10.60 10.57
C GLU A 176 7.01 10.42 12.08
N LEU A 177 6.00 11.00 12.74
CA LEU A 177 5.79 10.82 14.18
C LEU A 177 5.46 9.37 14.55
N GLU A 178 4.64 8.68 13.75
CA GLU A 178 4.29 7.26 13.96
C GLU A 178 5.51 6.32 13.82
N THR A 179 6.51 6.74 13.04
CA THR A 179 7.74 5.95 12.81
C THR A 179 8.89 6.35 13.72
N ALA A 180 8.76 7.48 14.43
CA ALA A 180 9.78 7.95 15.36
C ALA A 180 9.99 6.94 16.52
N PRO A 181 11.23 6.64 16.91
CA PRO A 181 11.49 5.77 18.04
C PRO A 181 10.85 6.34 19.31
N ARG A 182 10.16 5.53 20.11
CA ARG A 182 9.56 5.95 21.40
C ARG A 182 10.53 6.66 22.34
N LYS A 183 11.84 6.50 22.18
CA LYS A 183 12.87 7.20 22.94
C LYS A 183 12.81 8.74 22.84
N TRP A 184 12.25 9.29 21.75
CA TRP A 184 12.13 10.74 21.58
C TRP A 184 11.04 11.38 22.47
N PHE A 185 10.11 10.56 22.97
CA PHE A 185 9.02 11.04 23.85
C PHE A 185 9.33 10.89 25.34
N LEU A 186 10.45 10.26 25.71
CA LEU A 186 10.80 9.94 27.10
C LEU A 186 12.03 10.73 27.61
N SER A 187 12.57 11.69 26.84
CA SER A 187 13.74 12.47 27.23
C SER A 187 13.42 13.90 27.64
N SER A 188 12.32 14.10 28.37
CA SER A 188 11.99 15.36 29.05
C SER A 188 11.59 15.08 30.50
N GLU A 189 12.53 14.62 31.29
CA GLU A 189 12.61 14.80 32.74
C GLU A 189 13.96 15.35 33.12
#